data_8238adc5e7b6d87afb0c46dd0644c207
#
_entry.id   8238adc5e7b6d87afb0c46dd0644c207
#
_cell.length_a   1.000
_cell.length_b   1.000
_cell.length_c   1.000
_cell.angle_alpha   90.00
_cell.angle_beta   90.00
_cell.angle_gamma   90.00
#
_symmetry.space_group_name_H-M   'P 1'
#
loop_
_entity.id
_entity.type
_entity.pdbx_description
1 polymer ?
#
loop_
_entity_poly.entity_id
_entity_poly.type
_entity_poly.pdbx_seq_one_letter_code
_entity_poly.pdbx_strand_id
1 'polypeptide(L)'
;ALPISDPNMTLEQTFAFVVIALMMAAFIWGRFRYDLVACCSLLLALALGIVPFDKAFSGFSDDIVIIVGSALMVSAAVARSGIVNIVVKRFFPNLTSRRSQLALLLVSVAMLSAFIKNIGALAIMMPLAFQFARKSGTPASKFLMPMAFAALLGGLMTQIGTSPNIVVSRLRQEITGESFTMFDFTPVGATLTVCGVLFMLFFNRIVPERTNNNASIEESLEAAAYSSDATVEEGSPSVGKSLNDILKNGDGEV
;
A
#
# COMPACT_ATOMS: atom_id res chain seq x y z
N ALA A 1 -27.09 18.17 -19.69
CA ALA A 1 -27.86 16.96 -20.01
C ALA A 1 -27.09 16.19 -21.06
N LEU A 2 -26.44 15.10 -20.70
CA LEU A 2 -25.87 14.17 -21.67
C LEU A 2 -27.01 13.55 -22.46
N PRO A 3 -26.99 13.56 -23.81
CA PRO A 3 -27.98 12.90 -24.59
C PRO A 3 -27.82 11.38 -24.43
N ILE A 4 -28.66 10.80 -23.58
CA ILE A 4 -28.88 9.35 -23.59
C ILE A 4 -29.82 9.08 -24.77
N SER A 5 -29.25 8.91 -25.95
CA SER A 5 -30.02 8.50 -27.12
C SER A 5 -29.13 7.68 -28.03
N ASP A 6 -29.06 6.40 -27.77
CA ASP A 6 -29.16 5.29 -28.72
C ASP A 6 -28.78 4.00 -27.97
N PRO A 7 -29.61 2.94 -28.01
CA PRO A 7 -29.32 1.67 -27.36
C PRO A 7 -28.21 0.86 -28.07
N ASN A 8 -27.68 1.37 -29.18
CA ASN A 8 -26.61 0.71 -29.94
C ASN A 8 -25.27 1.38 -29.60
N MET A 9 -24.37 0.62 -29.02
CA MET A 9 -23.00 1.07 -28.81
C MET A 9 -22.36 1.49 -30.13
N THR A 10 -21.73 2.66 -30.16
CA THR A 10 -20.96 3.09 -31.32
C THR A 10 -19.73 2.20 -31.51
N LEU A 11 -19.24 2.10 -32.77
CA LEU A 11 -18.01 1.32 -33.06
C LEU A 11 -16.83 1.77 -32.19
N GLU A 12 -16.69 3.06 -31.95
CA GLU A 12 -15.65 3.63 -31.09
C GLU A 12 -15.76 3.16 -29.64
N GLN A 13 -16.98 3.14 -29.09
CA GLN A 13 -17.24 2.62 -27.74
C GLN A 13 -16.90 1.14 -27.66
N THR A 14 -17.27 0.36 -28.67
CA THR A 14 -16.95 -1.08 -28.73
C THR A 14 -15.45 -1.31 -28.74
N PHE A 15 -14.69 -0.57 -29.55
CA PHE A 15 -13.24 -0.66 -29.57
C PHE A 15 -12.62 -0.24 -28.25
N ALA A 16 -13.13 0.81 -27.60
CA ALA A 16 -12.65 1.24 -26.28
C ALA A 16 -12.82 0.13 -25.23
N PHE A 17 -14.00 -0.50 -25.17
CA PHE A 17 -14.22 -1.63 -24.25
C PHE A 17 -13.33 -2.83 -24.56
N VAL A 18 -13.10 -3.14 -25.84
CA VAL A 18 -12.20 -4.23 -26.24
C VAL A 18 -10.77 -3.95 -25.80
N VAL A 19 -10.24 -2.74 -26.01
CA VAL A 19 -8.90 -2.35 -25.57
C VAL A 19 -8.77 -2.46 -24.05
N ILE A 20 -9.76 -1.97 -23.29
CA ILE A 20 -9.76 -2.08 -21.83
C ILE A 20 -9.82 -3.54 -21.39
N ALA A 21 -10.66 -4.36 -22.01
CA ALA A 21 -10.77 -5.78 -21.69
C ALA A 21 -9.47 -6.54 -21.96
N LEU A 22 -8.81 -6.26 -23.09
CA LEU A 22 -7.50 -6.84 -23.42
C LEU A 22 -6.42 -6.41 -22.44
N MET A 23 -6.38 -5.14 -22.07
CA MET A 23 -5.47 -4.61 -21.05
C MET A 23 -5.66 -5.30 -19.71
N MET A 24 -6.91 -5.44 -19.26
CA MET A 24 -7.24 -6.13 -18.01
C MET A 24 -6.87 -7.62 -18.06
N ALA A 25 -7.14 -8.30 -19.18
CA ALA A 25 -6.74 -9.69 -19.37
C ALA A 25 -5.20 -9.85 -19.30
N ALA A 26 -4.44 -8.93 -19.90
CA ALA A 26 -2.99 -8.92 -19.85
C ALA A 26 -2.47 -8.65 -18.42
N PHE A 27 -3.12 -7.79 -17.64
CA PHE A 27 -2.78 -7.56 -16.23
C PHE A 27 -3.06 -8.80 -15.36
N ILE A 28 -4.18 -9.48 -15.59
CA ILE A 28 -4.51 -10.71 -14.87
C ILE A 28 -3.54 -11.84 -15.21
N TRP A 29 -3.11 -11.93 -16.47
CA TRP A 29 -2.12 -12.93 -16.90
C TRP A 29 -0.77 -12.73 -16.19
N GLY A 30 -0.38 -11.48 -15.84
CA GLY A 30 0.77 -11.18 -15.00
C GLY A 30 2.15 -11.50 -15.62
N ARG A 31 2.20 -11.88 -16.91
CA ARG A 31 3.46 -12.26 -17.58
C ARG A 31 4.29 -11.06 -18.01
N PHE A 32 3.65 -9.93 -18.29
CA PHE A 32 4.30 -8.71 -18.76
C PHE A 32 4.27 -7.64 -17.65
N ARG A 33 5.24 -6.74 -17.69
CA ARG A 33 5.27 -5.60 -16.78
C ARG A 33 4.08 -4.69 -17.04
N TYR A 34 3.47 -4.17 -15.97
CA TYR A 34 2.27 -3.34 -16.05
C TYR A 34 2.46 -2.07 -16.89
N ASP A 35 3.64 -1.45 -16.82
CA ASP A 35 4.01 -0.29 -17.61
C ASP A 35 4.00 -0.59 -19.13
N LEU A 36 4.57 -1.71 -19.55
CA LEU A 36 4.54 -2.15 -20.95
C LEU A 36 3.12 -2.39 -21.46
N VAL A 37 2.30 -3.10 -20.66
CA VAL A 37 0.90 -3.35 -21.02
C VAL A 37 0.14 -2.04 -21.16
N ALA A 38 0.32 -1.10 -20.23
CA ALA A 38 -0.33 0.22 -20.28
C ALA A 38 0.10 1.02 -21.52
N CYS A 39 1.40 1.08 -21.81
CA CYS A 39 1.92 1.77 -23.01
C CYS A 39 1.40 1.14 -24.31
N CYS A 40 1.42 -0.19 -24.41
CA CYS A 40 0.88 -0.89 -25.59
C CYS A 40 -0.62 -0.63 -25.77
N SER A 41 -1.39 -0.62 -24.67
CA SER A 41 -2.82 -0.32 -24.71
C SER A 41 -3.09 1.12 -25.16
N LEU A 42 -2.27 2.08 -24.70
CA LEU A 42 -2.35 3.47 -25.16
C LEU A 42 -2.05 3.59 -26.66
N LEU A 43 -0.97 2.96 -27.11
CA LEU A 43 -0.60 2.96 -28.54
C LEU A 43 -1.69 2.33 -29.40
N LEU A 44 -2.32 1.26 -28.93
CA LEU A 44 -3.44 0.62 -29.61
C LEU A 44 -4.66 1.55 -29.67
N ALA A 45 -4.98 2.23 -28.58
CA ALA A 45 -6.09 3.21 -28.52
C ALA A 45 -5.86 4.40 -29.47
N LEU A 46 -4.59 4.86 -29.60
CA LEU A 46 -4.20 5.91 -30.56
C LEU A 46 -4.33 5.41 -32.01
N ALA A 47 -3.85 4.20 -32.29
CA ALA A 47 -3.91 3.60 -33.63
C ALA A 47 -5.36 3.36 -34.09
N LEU A 48 -6.26 3.05 -33.17
CA LEU A 48 -7.69 2.88 -33.43
C LEU A 48 -8.47 4.21 -33.46
N GLY A 49 -7.82 5.35 -33.23
CA GLY A 49 -8.44 6.68 -33.23
C GLY A 49 -9.35 6.95 -32.03
N ILE A 50 -9.35 6.08 -31.00
CA ILE A 50 -10.17 6.24 -29.78
C ILE A 50 -9.68 7.44 -28.97
N VAL A 51 -8.36 7.63 -28.90
CA VAL A 51 -7.71 8.74 -28.21
C VAL A 51 -7.09 9.67 -29.27
N PRO A 52 -7.42 10.96 -29.28
CA PRO A 52 -6.75 11.94 -30.15
C PRO A 52 -5.27 12.08 -29.80
N PHE A 53 -4.40 12.28 -30.80
CA PHE A 53 -2.95 12.39 -30.58
C PHE A 53 -2.54 13.53 -29.65
N ASP A 54 -3.26 14.65 -29.70
CA ASP A 54 -3.04 15.82 -28.83
C ASP A 54 -3.34 15.53 -27.35
N LYS A 55 -4.17 14.50 -27.07
CA LYS A 55 -4.55 14.07 -25.71
C LYS A 55 -3.84 12.81 -25.25
N ALA A 56 -2.94 12.24 -26.04
CA ALA A 56 -2.27 10.97 -25.72
C ALA A 56 -1.58 10.98 -24.35
N PHE A 57 -0.95 12.09 -23.99
CA PHE A 57 -0.19 12.27 -22.75
C PHE A 57 -0.90 13.12 -21.70
N SER A 58 -2.15 13.54 -21.93
CA SER A 58 -2.91 14.37 -20.99
C SER A 58 -3.07 13.72 -19.62
N GLY A 59 -3.11 12.38 -19.57
CA GLY A 59 -3.18 11.63 -18.32
C GLY A 59 -1.97 11.85 -17.40
N PHE A 60 -0.78 12.16 -17.93
CA PHE A 60 0.41 12.43 -17.10
C PHE A 60 0.36 13.79 -16.39
N SER A 61 -0.35 14.75 -16.95
CA SER A 61 -0.58 16.08 -16.34
C SER A 61 -1.93 16.16 -15.60
N ASP A 62 -2.61 15.05 -15.44
CA ASP A 62 -3.85 14.98 -14.70
C ASP A 62 -3.63 15.22 -13.20
N ASP A 63 -4.45 16.07 -12.60
CA ASP A 63 -4.36 16.45 -11.18
C ASP A 63 -4.36 15.22 -10.26
N ILE A 64 -5.12 14.17 -10.61
CA ILE A 64 -5.16 12.92 -9.83
C ILE A 64 -3.79 12.24 -9.82
N VAL A 65 -3.10 12.18 -10.95
CA VAL A 65 -1.76 11.57 -11.07
C VAL A 65 -0.75 12.36 -10.23
N ILE A 66 -0.81 13.68 -10.28
CA ILE A 66 0.04 14.58 -9.49
C ILE A 66 -0.24 14.41 -8.00
N ILE A 67 -1.51 14.41 -7.57
CA ILE A 67 -1.90 14.20 -6.17
C ILE A 67 -1.44 12.83 -5.68
N VAL A 68 -1.68 11.77 -6.45
CA VAL A 68 -1.26 10.42 -6.08
C VAL A 68 0.26 10.31 -6.00
N GLY A 69 0.99 10.85 -6.96
CA GLY A 69 2.45 10.88 -6.97
C GLY A 69 3.03 11.63 -5.77
N SER A 70 2.51 12.82 -5.49
CA SER A 70 2.91 13.64 -4.34
C SER A 70 2.62 12.93 -3.01
N ALA A 71 1.45 12.31 -2.87
CA ALA A 71 1.08 11.55 -1.68
C ALA A 71 2.00 10.34 -1.45
N LEU A 72 2.43 9.65 -2.51
CA LEU A 72 3.40 8.56 -2.42
C LEU A 72 4.77 9.04 -1.95
N MET A 73 5.24 10.19 -2.45
CA MET A 73 6.51 10.79 -2.03
C MET A 73 6.49 11.17 -0.55
N VAL A 74 5.42 11.86 -0.10
CA VAL A 74 5.24 12.24 1.31
C VAL A 74 5.16 11.00 2.20
N SER A 75 4.40 9.98 1.77
CA SER A 75 4.29 8.71 2.49
C SER A 75 5.65 8.02 2.65
N ALA A 76 6.45 7.97 1.58
CA ALA A 76 7.79 7.40 1.63
C ALA A 76 8.73 8.19 2.56
N ALA A 77 8.65 9.51 2.56
CA ALA A 77 9.43 10.37 3.45
C ALA A 77 9.07 10.13 4.92
N VAL A 78 7.77 10.07 5.25
CA VAL A 78 7.28 9.76 6.60
C VAL A 78 7.71 8.36 7.04
N ALA A 79 7.63 7.36 6.15
CA ALA A 79 8.09 6.00 6.44
C ALA A 79 9.58 5.96 6.79
N ARG A 80 10.42 6.67 6.02
CA ARG A 80 11.88 6.71 6.24
C ARG A 80 12.31 7.56 7.43
N SER A 81 11.51 8.52 7.86
CA SER A 81 11.85 9.44 8.98
C SER A 81 11.92 8.75 10.35
N GLY A 82 11.38 7.54 10.49
CA GLY A 82 11.29 6.82 11.76
C GLY A 82 10.32 7.44 12.78
N ILE A 83 9.68 8.57 12.45
CA ILE A 83 8.74 9.28 13.35
C ILE A 83 7.66 8.33 13.86
N VAL A 84 7.13 7.48 12.99
CA VAL A 84 6.06 6.54 13.35
C VAL A 84 6.53 5.54 14.40
N ASN A 85 7.77 5.03 14.29
CA ASN A 85 8.35 4.14 15.29
C ASN A 85 8.51 4.84 16.66
N ILE A 86 8.88 6.13 16.66
CA ILE A 86 8.98 6.94 17.88
C ILE A 86 7.59 7.12 18.50
N VAL A 87 6.59 7.48 17.71
CA VAL A 87 5.20 7.65 18.15
C VAL A 87 4.66 6.36 18.73
N VAL A 88 4.82 5.23 18.02
CA VAL A 88 4.35 3.92 18.49
C VAL A 88 5.03 3.54 19.81
N LYS A 89 6.37 3.67 19.92
CA LYS A 89 7.09 3.36 21.16
C LYS A 89 6.69 4.29 22.32
N ARG A 90 6.41 5.56 22.03
CA ARG A 90 6.06 6.57 23.05
C ARG A 90 4.65 6.38 23.61
N PHE A 91 3.69 6.08 22.75
CA PHE A 91 2.28 5.97 23.15
C PHE A 91 1.87 4.57 23.60
N PHE A 92 2.68 3.53 23.31
CA PHE A 92 2.28 2.14 23.54
C PHE A 92 3.34 1.28 24.22
N PRO A 93 3.80 1.66 25.42
CA PRO A 93 4.72 0.83 26.19
C PRO A 93 3.99 -0.40 26.79
N ASN A 94 4.58 -1.57 26.61
CA ASN A 94 4.33 -2.79 27.40
C ASN A 94 2.91 -3.39 27.41
N LEU A 95 2.30 -3.57 26.25
CA LEU A 95 1.11 -4.42 26.15
C LEU A 95 1.50 -5.91 26.26
N THR A 96 0.97 -6.58 27.27
CA THR A 96 1.19 -8.03 27.52
C THR A 96 0.10 -8.89 26.89
N SER A 97 -1.10 -8.37 26.75
CA SER A 97 -2.23 -9.12 26.19
C SER A 97 -2.21 -9.11 24.66
N ARG A 98 -2.29 -10.30 24.06
CA ARG A 98 -2.39 -10.46 22.59
C ARG A 98 -3.52 -9.66 21.96
N ARG A 99 -4.70 -9.60 22.62
CA ARG A 99 -5.85 -8.86 22.09
C ARG A 99 -5.60 -7.36 22.09
N SER A 100 -4.96 -6.83 23.12
CA SER A 100 -4.62 -5.40 23.17
C SER A 100 -3.52 -5.03 22.17
N GLN A 101 -2.55 -5.91 21.94
CA GLN A 101 -1.54 -5.73 20.88
C GLN A 101 -2.19 -5.70 19.50
N LEU A 102 -3.11 -6.62 19.22
CA LEU A 102 -3.84 -6.64 17.97
C LEU A 102 -4.73 -5.39 17.82
N ALA A 103 -5.53 -5.05 18.84
CA ALA A 103 -6.38 -3.86 18.82
C ALA A 103 -5.58 -2.60 18.52
N LEU A 104 -4.46 -2.42 19.21
CA LEU A 104 -3.56 -1.31 19.00
C LEU A 104 -3.04 -1.25 17.56
N LEU A 105 -2.55 -2.39 17.06
CA LEU A 105 -2.03 -2.50 15.70
C LEU A 105 -3.10 -2.10 14.68
N LEU A 106 -4.32 -2.65 14.81
CA LEU A 106 -5.42 -2.37 13.88
C LEU A 106 -5.84 -0.90 13.89
N VAL A 107 -6.01 -0.32 15.09
CA VAL A 107 -6.38 1.10 15.23
C VAL A 107 -5.28 2.00 14.67
N SER A 108 -4.01 1.73 15.01
CA SER A 108 -2.88 2.54 14.52
C SER A 108 -2.74 2.47 13.01
N VAL A 109 -2.85 1.28 12.41
CA VAL A 109 -2.79 1.12 10.95
C VAL A 109 -3.96 1.82 10.27
N ALA A 110 -5.18 1.68 10.79
CA ALA A 110 -6.36 2.33 10.23
C ALA A 110 -6.23 3.86 10.26
N MET A 111 -5.78 4.41 11.39
CA MET A 111 -5.56 5.86 11.51
C MET A 111 -4.45 6.37 10.58
N LEU A 112 -3.34 5.63 10.48
CA LEU A 112 -2.27 5.97 9.54
C LEU A 112 -2.76 5.90 8.09
N SER A 113 -3.52 4.86 7.75
CA SER A 113 -4.02 4.64 6.40
C SER A 113 -5.04 5.69 5.95
N ALA A 114 -5.69 6.38 6.88
CA ALA A 114 -6.57 7.50 6.57
C ALA A 114 -5.81 8.68 5.93
N PHE A 115 -4.53 8.86 6.26
CA PHE A 115 -3.71 9.99 5.80
C PHE A 115 -2.55 9.56 4.89
N ILE A 116 -2.07 8.33 5.08
CA ILE A 116 -0.97 7.75 4.30
C ILE A 116 -1.56 6.56 3.55
N LYS A 117 -1.24 6.41 2.26
CA LYS A 117 -1.76 5.27 1.48
C LYS A 117 -1.57 3.93 2.18
N ASN A 118 -2.52 3.01 1.98
CA ASN A 118 -2.59 1.70 2.63
C ASN A 118 -1.25 0.95 2.65
N ILE A 119 -0.52 0.95 1.53
CA ILE A 119 0.78 0.28 1.41
C ILE A 119 1.82 0.92 2.34
N GLY A 120 1.85 2.25 2.42
CA GLY A 120 2.75 2.98 3.31
C GLY A 120 2.45 2.70 4.78
N ALA A 121 1.17 2.74 5.17
CA ALA A 121 0.74 2.42 6.53
C ALA A 121 1.11 0.98 6.93
N LEU A 122 0.92 0.02 6.01
CA LEU A 122 1.32 -1.38 6.22
C LEU A 122 2.83 -1.53 6.38
N ALA A 123 3.62 -0.94 5.47
CA ALA A 123 5.07 -1.03 5.50
C ALA A 123 5.65 -0.51 6.82
N ILE A 124 5.12 0.62 7.33
CA ILE A 124 5.55 1.23 8.58
C ILE A 124 5.23 0.34 9.79
N MET A 125 4.05 -0.30 9.81
CA MET A 125 3.56 -1.05 10.97
C MET A 125 3.93 -2.54 10.92
N MET A 126 4.43 -3.04 9.80
CA MET A 126 4.82 -4.44 9.62
C MET A 126 5.90 -4.92 10.61
N PRO A 127 6.99 -4.17 10.87
CA PRO A 127 7.99 -4.57 11.88
C PRO A 127 7.38 -4.75 13.28
N LEU A 128 6.41 -3.88 13.64
CA LEU A 128 5.72 -3.98 14.92
C LEU A 128 4.82 -5.24 14.99
N ALA A 129 4.17 -5.58 13.88
CA ALA A 129 3.37 -6.81 13.79
C ALA A 129 4.25 -8.06 14.00
N PHE A 130 5.43 -8.11 13.39
CA PHE A 130 6.40 -9.19 13.63
C PHE A 130 6.91 -9.22 15.08
N GLN A 131 7.22 -8.07 15.65
CA GLN A 131 7.64 -7.99 17.05
C GLN A 131 6.55 -8.53 18.00
N PHE A 132 5.28 -8.20 17.77
CA PHE A 132 4.16 -8.72 18.56
C PHE A 132 3.96 -10.22 18.34
N ALA A 133 4.10 -10.71 17.12
CA ALA A 133 4.04 -12.13 16.80
C ALA A 133 5.09 -12.94 17.56
N ARG A 134 6.36 -12.49 17.54
CA ARG A 134 7.45 -13.12 18.31
C ARG A 134 7.20 -13.08 19.81
N LYS A 135 6.82 -11.93 20.36
CA LYS A 135 6.55 -11.77 21.79
C LYS A 135 5.39 -12.63 22.29
N SER A 136 4.40 -12.88 21.44
CA SER A 136 3.22 -13.68 21.77
C SER A 136 3.36 -15.17 21.38
N GLY A 137 4.46 -15.58 20.74
CA GLY A 137 4.64 -16.94 20.23
C GLY A 137 3.60 -17.36 19.19
N THR A 138 3.07 -16.40 18.42
CA THR A 138 1.98 -16.65 17.47
C THR A 138 2.47 -16.39 16.03
N PRO A 139 1.95 -17.12 15.03
CA PRO A 139 2.28 -16.85 13.63
C PRO A 139 1.99 -15.40 13.24
N ALA A 140 2.91 -14.76 12.52
CA ALA A 140 2.78 -13.37 12.08
C ALA A 140 1.51 -13.12 11.24
N SER A 141 1.04 -14.13 10.51
CA SER A 141 -0.21 -14.08 9.72
C SER A 141 -1.43 -13.63 10.53
N LYS A 142 -1.50 -13.96 11.83
CA LYS A 142 -2.59 -13.54 12.72
C LYS A 142 -2.61 -12.05 13.05
N PHE A 143 -1.51 -11.36 12.83
CA PHE A 143 -1.42 -9.90 12.95
C PHE A 143 -1.47 -9.24 11.56
N LEU A 144 -0.75 -9.78 10.58
CA LEU A 144 -0.61 -9.19 9.25
C LEU A 144 -1.91 -9.15 8.46
N MET A 145 -2.68 -10.24 8.49
CA MET A 145 -3.94 -10.31 7.74
C MET A 145 -5.00 -9.32 8.28
N PRO A 146 -5.33 -9.28 9.58
CA PRO A 146 -6.23 -8.26 10.11
C PRO A 146 -5.70 -6.83 9.91
N MET A 147 -4.37 -6.63 10.00
CA MET A 147 -3.73 -5.35 9.75
C MET A 147 -3.96 -4.87 8.32
N ALA A 148 -3.87 -5.75 7.33
CA ALA A 148 -4.13 -5.41 5.93
C ALA A 148 -5.58 -4.96 5.72
N PHE A 149 -6.55 -5.65 6.32
CA PHE A 149 -7.95 -5.23 6.28
C PHE A 149 -8.19 -3.90 7.01
N ALA A 150 -7.56 -3.69 8.16
CA ALA A 150 -7.67 -2.42 8.88
C ALA A 150 -7.10 -1.25 8.08
N ALA A 151 -6.00 -1.46 7.34
CA ALA A 151 -5.45 -0.46 6.43
C ALA A 151 -6.44 -0.11 5.31
N LEU A 152 -7.06 -1.11 4.69
CA LEU A 152 -8.05 -0.88 3.63
C LEU A 152 -9.25 -0.08 4.15
N LEU A 153 -9.80 -0.45 5.31
CA LEU A 153 -10.92 0.24 5.92
C LEU A 153 -10.55 1.67 6.35
N GLY A 154 -9.37 1.85 6.94
CA GLY A 154 -8.87 3.16 7.33
C GLY A 154 -8.69 4.10 6.14
N GLY A 155 -8.25 3.58 4.99
CA GLY A 155 -8.14 4.34 3.75
C GLY A 155 -9.47 4.90 3.24
N LEU A 156 -10.59 4.33 3.63
CA LEU A 156 -11.92 4.84 3.26
C LEU A 156 -12.35 6.07 4.06
N MET A 157 -11.64 6.42 5.14
CA MET A 157 -12.04 7.50 6.04
C MET A 157 -11.84 8.90 5.46
N THR A 158 -10.90 9.06 4.52
CA THR A 158 -10.59 10.37 3.93
C THR A 158 -10.52 10.29 2.40
N GLN A 159 -10.60 11.46 1.77
CA GLN A 159 -10.46 11.56 0.32
C GLN A 159 -9.10 11.07 -0.19
N ILE A 160 -8.02 11.31 0.56
CA ILE A 160 -6.64 10.99 0.15
C ILE A 160 -6.19 9.58 0.57
N GLY A 161 -6.89 8.92 1.47
CA GLY A 161 -6.51 7.61 2.00
C GLY A 161 -6.48 6.51 0.93
N THR A 162 -7.36 6.61 -0.07
CA THR A 162 -7.38 5.67 -1.21
C THR A 162 -7.66 6.39 -2.53
N SER A 163 -7.04 5.93 -3.62
CA SER A 163 -7.19 6.53 -4.95
C SER A 163 -8.65 6.54 -5.47
N PRO A 164 -9.47 5.50 -5.26
CA PRO A 164 -10.87 5.52 -5.66
C PRO A 164 -11.66 6.71 -5.12
N ASN A 165 -11.41 7.14 -3.88
CA ASN A 165 -12.11 8.30 -3.29
C ASN A 165 -11.80 9.60 -4.05
N ILE A 166 -10.55 9.76 -4.50
CA ILE A 166 -10.15 10.93 -5.31
C ILE A 166 -10.86 10.90 -6.66
N VAL A 167 -10.92 9.71 -7.30
CA VAL A 167 -11.60 9.56 -8.60
C VAL A 167 -13.10 9.87 -8.49
N VAL A 168 -13.76 9.34 -7.45
CA VAL A 168 -15.20 9.59 -7.22
C VAL A 168 -15.45 11.08 -6.92
N SER A 169 -14.57 11.73 -6.16
CA SER A 169 -14.66 13.17 -5.89
C SER A 169 -14.59 14.01 -7.18
N ARG A 170 -13.67 13.66 -8.07
CA ARG A 170 -13.53 14.32 -9.36
C ARG A 170 -14.75 14.09 -10.26
N LEU A 171 -15.21 12.86 -10.36
CA LEU A 171 -16.38 12.53 -11.16
C LEU A 171 -17.62 13.30 -10.67
N ARG A 172 -17.79 13.44 -9.36
CA ARG A 172 -18.83 14.28 -8.79
C ARG A 172 -18.68 15.74 -9.23
N GLN A 173 -17.46 16.28 -9.15
CA GLN A 173 -17.18 17.66 -9.58
C GLN A 173 -17.51 17.88 -11.07
N GLU A 174 -17.19 16.92 -11.93
CA GLU A 174 -17.51 16.99 -13.36
C GLU A 174 -19.03 16.95 -13.63
N ILE A 175 -19.79 16.19 -12.82
CA ILE A 175 -21.25 16.02 -13.03
C ILE A 175 -22.05 17.12 -12.33
N THR A 176 -21.70 17.48 -11.10
CA THR A 176 -22.50 18.36 -10.23
C THR A 176 -21.92 19.77 -10.07
N GLY A 177 -20.66 19.97 -10.48
CA GLY A 177 -19.91 21.22 -10.26
C GLY A 177 -19.26 21.32 -8.87
N GLU A 178 -19.49 20.35 -7.97
CA GLU A 178 -18.97 20.36 -6.60
C GLU A 178 -18.17 19.08 -6.31
N SER A 179 -16.95 19.22 -5.77
CA SER A 179 -16.14 18.10 -5.29
C SER A 179 -16.51 17.71 -3.85
N PHE A 180 -16.13 16.50 -3.45
CA PHE A 180 -16.13 16.14 -2.04
C PHE A 180 -15.01 16.88 -1.30
N THR A 181 -15.26 17.21 -0.03
CA THR A 181 -14.22 17.67 0.88
C THR A 181 -13.43 16.49 1.44
N MET A 182 -12.27 16.78 2.07
CA MET A 182 -11.37 15.77 2.59
C MET A 182 -12.03 14.77 3.55
N PHE A 183 -13.01 15.23 4.36
CA PHE A 183 -13.65 14.46 5.41
C PHE A 183 -15.11 14.04 5.14
N ASP A 184 -15.64 14.29 3.96
CA ASP A 184 -17.01 13.87 3.60
C ASP A 184 -17.16 12.34 3.60
N PHE A 185 -16.08 11.62 3.39
CA PHE A 185 -16.03 10.16 3.48
C PHE A 185 -15.99 9.63 4.93
N THR A 186 -15.62 10.49 5.90
CA THR A 186 -15.35 10.08 7.29
C THR A 186 -16.55 9.45 7.99
N PRO A 187 -17.78 9.95 7.90
CA PRO A 187 -18.91 9.34 8.61
C PRO A 187 -19.11 7.87 8.25
N VAL A 188 -19.06 7.55 6.95
CA VAL A 188 -19.21 6.17 6.46
C VAL A 188 -17.92 5.37 6.68
N GLY A 189 -16.77 5.93 6.32
CA GLY A 189 -15.47 5.26 6.45
C GLY A 189 -15.12 4.95 7.91
N ALA A 190 -15.35 5.87 8.84
CA ALA A 190 -15.10 5.64 10.26
C ALA A 190 -16.03 4.56 10.84
N THR A 191 -17.31 4.59 10.49
CA THR A 191 -18.26 3.55 10.92
C THR A 191 -17.83 2.17 10.44
N LEU A 192 -17.50 2.04 9.16
CA LEU A 192 -16.99 0.79 8.59
C LEU A 192 -15.69 0.34 9.25
N THR A 193 -14.78 1.27 9.52
CA THR A 193 -13.49 0.98 10.17
C THR A 193 -13.72 0.47 11.60
N VAL A 194 -14.55 1.13 12.39
CA VAL A 194 -14.87 0.71 13.77
C VAL A 194 -15.52 -0.66 13.75
N CYS A 195 -16.56 -0.87 12.94
CA CYS A 195 -17.22 -2.16 12.82
C CYS A 195 -16.26 -3.27 12.37
N GLY A 196 -15.43 -3.00 11.36
CA GLY A 196 -14.46 -3.96 10.85
C GLY A 196 -13.34 -4.28 11.84
N VAL A 197 -12.81 -3.28 12.55
CA VAL A 197 -11.81 -3.52 13.62
C VAL A 197 -12.42 -4.35 14.75
N LEU A 198 -13.61 -4.01 15.21
CA LEU A 198 -14.31 -4.80 16.23
C LEU A 198 -14.55 -6.24 15.73
N PHE A 199 -15.07 -6.40 14.52
CA PHE A 199 -15.25 -7.71 13.91
C PHE A 199 -13.95 -8.52 13.92
N MET A 200 -12.86 -7.95 13.45
CA MET A 200 -11.57 -8.65 13.41
C MET A 200 -11.04 -9.00 14.81
N LEU A 201 -11.28 -8.16 15.82
CA LEU A 201 -10.89 -8.45 17.20
C LEU A 201 -11.66 -9.62 17.79
N PHE A 202 -12.97 -9.71 17.51
CA PHE A 202 -13.82 -10.80 18.00
C PHE A 202 -13.58 -12.10 17.23
N PHE A 203 -13.47 -12.02 15.91
CA PHE A 203 -13.39 -13.19 15.02
C PHE A 203 -11.95 -13.62 14.69
N ASN A 204 -10.91 -12.99 15.24
CA ASN A 204 -9.52 -13.38 15.01
C ASN A 204 -9.21 -14.85 15.35
N ARG A 205 -10.04 -15.50 16.17
CA ARG A 205 -9.94 -16.94 16.47
C ARG A 205 -10.23 -17.82 15.26
N ILE A 206 -11.03 -17.34 14.31
CA ILE A 206 -11.47 -18.10 13.12
C ILE A 206 -10.38 -18.04 12.03
N VAL A 207 -9.48 -17.06 12.08
CA VAL A 207 -8.40 -16.94 11.11
C VAL A 207 -7.48 -18.16 11.21
N PRO A 208 -7.32 -18.96 10.14
CA PRO A 208 -6.51 -20.16 10.16
C PRO A 208 -5.03 -19.83 10.42
N GLU A 209 -4.40 -20.64 11.25
CA GLU A 209 -2.96 -20.54 11.50
C GLU A 209 -2.22 -21.19 10.34
N ARG A 210 -1.59 -20.40 9.50
CA ARG A 210 -0.63 -20.91 8.51
C ARG A 210 0.72 -21.05 9.22
N THR A 211 1.09 -22.28 9.53
CA THR A 211 2.37 -22.64 10.17
C THR A 211 3.50 -22.87 9.16
N ASN A 212 3.27 -22.63 7.86
CA ASN A 212 4.29 -22.88 6.85
C ASN A 212 5.38 -21.81 6.87
N ASN A 213 6.58 -22.22 7.21
CA ASN A 213 7.91 -21.61 6.91
C ASN A 213 8.01 -20.06 6.85
N ASN A 214 7.32 -19.37 7.75
CA ASN A 214 7.41 -17.91 7.83
C ASN A 214 8.78 -17.41 8.33
N ALA A 215 9.61 -18.29 8.91
CA ALA A 215 10.96 -17.95 9.31
C ALA A 215 11.81 -17.39 8.15
N SER A 216 11.67 -17.94 6.94
CA SER A 216 12.44 -17.47 5.79
C SER A 216 11.98 -16.13 5.24
N ILE A 217 10.66 -15.81 5.33
CA ILE A 217 10.13 -14.52 4.89
C ILE A 217 10.43 -13.44 5.94
N GLU A 218 10.28 -13.77 7.22
CA GLU A 218 10.65 -12.89 8.33
C GLU A 218 12.16 -12.60 8.32
N GLU A 219 13.02 -13.60 8.15
CA GLU A 219 14.47 -13.43 7.99
C GLU A 219 14.84 -12.62 6.74
N SER A 220 14.16 -12.84 5.62
CA SER A 220 14.42 -12.09 4.39
C SER A 220 14.01 -10.63 4.51
N LEU A 221 12.88 -10.33 5.20
CA LEU A 221 12.44 -8.96 5.44
C LEU A 221 13.30 -8.24 6.48
N GLU A 222 13.78 -8.95 7.51
CA GLU A 222 14.76 -8.39 8.46
C GLU A 222 16.12 -8.17 7.80
N ALA A 223 16.60 -9.12 7.01
CA ALA A 223 17.83 -8.95 6.24
C ALA A 223 17.73 -7.74 5.29
N ALA A 224 16.58 -7.54 4.64
CA ALA A 224 16.34 -6.38 3.78
C ALA A 224 16.18 -5.06 4.56
N ALA A 225 15.65 -5.10 5.80
CA ALA A 225 15.49 -3.91 6.64
C ALA A 225 16.77 -3.49 7.37
N TYR A 226 17.69 -4.41 7.60
CA TYR A 226 18.94 -4.20 8.33
C TYR A 226 20.20 -4.49 7.48
N SER A 227 20.05 -4.74 6.17
CA SER A 227 21.23 -4.83 5.29
C SER A 227 21.85 -3.44 5.15
N SER A 228 23.06 -3.29 5.66
CA SER A 228 23.91 -2.13 5.41
C SER A 228 24.98 -2.55 4.41
N ASP A 229 25.05 -1.85 3.28
CA ASP A 229 26.15 -2.01 2.34
C ASP A 229 27.37 -1.28 2.91
N ALA A 230 28.40 -2.03 3.27
CA ALA A 230 29.69 -1.48 3.67
C ALA A 230 30.69 -1.65 2.52
N THR A 231 31.27 -0.57 2.08
CA THR A 231 32.35 -0.58 1.08
C THR A 231 33.68 -0.65 1.80
N VAL A 232 34.46 -1.70 1.50
CA VAL A 232 35.82 -1.84 2.02
C VAL A 232 36.76 -1.00 1.16
N GLU A 233 37.36 0.06 1.72
CA GLU A 233 38.32 0.90 0.99
C GLU A 233 39.61 0.13 0.67
N GLU A 234 40.21 0.45 -0.49
CA GLU A 234 41.51 -0.09 -0.89
C GLU A 234 42.58 0.28 0.15
N GLY A 235 43.19 -0.74 0.75
CA GLY A 235 44.18 -0.56 1.84
C GLY A 235 43.66 -0.88 3.25
N SER A 236 42.37 -1.17 3.41
CA SER A 236 41.79 -1.65 4.68
C SER A 236 42.37 -3.04 5.06
N PRO A 237 42.67 -3.31 6.35
CA PRO A 237 43.10 -4.63 6.80
C PRO A 237 42.03 -5.73 6.59
N SER A 238 40.85 -5.38 6.13
CA SER A 238 39.73 -6.27 5.83
C SER A 238 39.70 -6.76 4.36
N VAL A 239 40.54 -6.20 3.50
CA VAL A 239 40.64 -6.62 2.09
C VAL A 239 41.14 -8.07 2.00
N GLY A 240 40.37 -8.90 1.28
CA GLY A 240 40.72 -10.31 1.06
C GLY A 240 40.40 -11.27 2.25
N LYS A 241 39.78 -10.77 3.32
CA LYS A 241 39.30 -11.61 4.44
C LYS A 241 37.84 -12.01 4.25
N SER A 242 37.49 -13.20 4.75
CA SER A 242 36.11 -13.64 4.79
C SER A 242 35.35 -12.85 5.88
N LEU A 243 34.01 -12.67 5.68
CA LEU A 243 33.15 -12.01 6.65
C LEU A 243 33.26 -12.63 8.05
N ASN A 244 33.39 -13.96 8.13
CA ASN A 244 33.56 -14.68 9.38
C ASN A 244 34.88 -14.36 10.09
N ASP A 245 35.95 -14.04 9.37
CA ASP A 245 37.25 -13.69 9.92
C ASP A 245 37.24 -12.23 10.45
N ILE A 246 36.47 -11.35 9.80
CA ILE A 246 36.27 -9.97 10.22
C ILE A 246 35.45 -9.93 11.53
N LEU A 247 34.37 -10.72 11.59
CA LEU A 247 33.49 -10.81 12.77
C LEU A 247 34.19 -11.45 13.99
N LYS A 248 35.15 -12.35 13.81
CA LYS A 248 35.93 -12.96 14.89
C LYS A 248 37.00 -12.05 15.47
N ASN A 249 37.48 -11.08 14.70
CA ASN A 249 38.52 -10.14 15.13
C ASN A 249 37.95 -8.81 15.67
N GLY A 250 36.66 -8.57 15.53
CA GLY A 250 35.96 -7.47 16.17
C GLY A 250 35.35 -7.96 17.49
N ASP A 251 35.89 -7.60 18.62
CA ASP A 251 35.25 -7.78 19.92
C ASP A 251 33.89 -7.09 19.91
N GLY A 252 32.83 -7.81 19.52
CA GLY A 252 31.43 -7.57 19.86
C GLY A 252 30.78 -6.16 19.77
N GLU A 253 31.47 -5.16 19.26
CA GLU A 253 30.98 -3.80 19.12
C GLU A 253 30.96 -3.38 17.63
N VAL A 254 29.87 -3.74 16.92
CA VAL A 254 29.37 -3.01 15.77
C VAL A 254 27.83 -3.03 15.81
#